data_4abc3d00acf79e8b908a63334b2cd6ba
#
_entry.id   4abc3d00acf79e8b908a63334b2cd6ba
#
_cell.length_a   1.000
_cell.length_b   1.000
_cell.length_c   1.000
_cell.angle_alpha   90.00
_cell.angle_beta   90.00
_cell.angle_gamma   90.00
#
_symmetry.space_group_name_H-M   'P 1'
#
loop_
_entity.id
_entity.type
_entity.pdbx_description
1 polymer ?
#
loop_
_entity_poly.entity_id
_entity_poly.type
_entity_poly.pdbx_seq_one_letter_code
_entity_poly.pdbx_strand_id
1 'polypeptide(L)'
;MILMKNLILILIFAAVGFNTMASNPVHVIITAGQSNTDGRTPNEDLPAYIKALATDTLTYAEGAYRYCQIAQNDGKGEFIPFWPRAKRSGKNNMWAFDAVTYYWLEQLLQEKFYVVKWAVGGTSIAPDYNASKGRFWSAAPEWLAQAKPTSDGGNSLLLSFIQEIDMCIDKTLSRLKA
;
A
#
# COMPACT_ATOMS: atom_id res chain seq x y z
N MET A 1 -51.69 -34.02 -12.96
CA MET A 1 -51.64 -33.02 -11.87
C MET A 1 -50.40 -33.18 -10.96
N ILE A 2 -49.73 -34.32 -10.94
CA ILE A 2 -48.53 -34.59 -10.13
C ILE A 2 -47.27 -34.01 -10.77
N LEU A 3 -47.18 -33.98 -12.11
CA LEU A 3 -45.97 -33.48 -12.83
C LEU A 3 -45.73 -31.97 -12.69
N MET A 4 -46.78 -31.17 -12.57
CA MET A 4 -46.66 -29.69 -12.39
C MET A 4 -46.17 -29.29 -11.01
N LYS A 5 -46.50 -30.04 -9.94
CA LYS A 5 -46.05 -29.74 -8.56
C LYS A 5 -44.52 -29.94 -8.41
N ASN A 6 -44.00 -30.94 -9.08
CA ASN A 6 -42.52 -31.21 -9.01
C ASN A 6 -41.72 -30.21 -9.85
N LEU A 7 -42.29 -29.66 -10.94
CA LEU A 7 -41.63 -28.63 -11.75
C LEU A 7 -41.53 -27.30 -11.02
N ILE A 8 -42.57 -26.93 -10.24
CA ILE A 8 -42.52 -25.70 -9.43
C ILE A 8 -41.53 -25.84 -8.27
N LEU A 9 -41.40 -27.01 -7.67
CA LEU A 9 -40.40 -27.24 -6.60
C LEU A 9 -38.95 -27.16 -7.09
N ILE A 10 -38.67 -27.66 -8.30
CA ILE A 10 -37.35 -27.56 -8.94
C ILE A 10 -37.02 -26.11 -9.32
N LEU A 11 -37.99 -25.33 -9.80
CA LEU A 11 -37.83 -23.92 -10.12
C LEU A 11 -37.58 -23.04 -8.88
N ILE A 12 -38.19 -23.37 -7.73
CA ILE A 12 -37.96 -22.66 -6.47
C ILE A 12 -36.55 -23.00 -5.92
N PHE A 13 -36.09 -24.24 -6.05
CA PHE A 13 -34.73 -24.62 -5.66
C PHE A 13 -33.64 -23.99 -6.57
N ALA A 14 -33.91 -23.79 -7.85
CA ALA A 14 -33.00 -23.11 -8.77
C ALA A 14 -32.93 -21.57 -8.51
N ALA A 15 -33.98 -20.99 -7.92
CA ALA A 15 -34.01 -19.55 -7.59
C ALA A 15 -33.35 -19.21 -6.22
N VAL A 16 -33.10 -20.20 -5.38
CA VAL A 16 -32.45 -20.00 -4.06
C VAL A 16 -30.95 -20.30 -4.09
N GLY A 17 -30.43 -20.80 -5.21
CA GLY A 17 -29.02 -21.14 -5.36
C GLY A 17 -28.25 -20.07 -6.13
N PHE A 18 -27.25 -19.52 -5.47
CA PHE A 18 -26.17 -18.67 -5.98
C PHE A 18 -26.34 -17.15 -5.85
N ASN A 19 -26.71 -16.68 -4.69
CA ASN A 19 -26.05 -15.48 -4.20
C ASN A 19 -24.67 -15.91 -3.61
N THR A 20 -23.73 -16.30 -4.44
CA THR A 20 -22.34 -16.16 -4.07
C THR A 20 -22.14 -14.65 -3.92
N MET A 21 -22.10 -14.18 -2.69
CA MET A 21 -21.58 -12.86 -2.38
C MET A 21 -20.18 -12.84 -2.98
N ALA A 22 -20.04 -12.32 -4.20
CA ALA A 22 -18.73 -11.95 -4.71
C ALA A 22 -18.24 -10.91 -3.72
N SER A 23 -17.33 -11.31 -2.84
CA SER A 23 -16.68 -10.35 -1.95
C SER A 23 -16.04 -9.31 -2.86
N ASN A 24 -16.37 -8.04 -2.67
CA ASN A 24 -15.75 -6.97 -3.44
C ASN A 24 -14.24 -7.11 -3.29
N PRO A 25 -13.49 -7.12 -4.40
CA PRO A 25 -12.03 -7.26 -4.34
C PRO A 25 -11.44 -6.10 -3.53
N VAL A 26 -10.54 -6.41 -2.62
CA VAL A 26 -9.79 -5.39 -1.89
C VAL A 26 -8.63 -4.91 -2.77
N HIS A 27 -8.60 -3.64 -3.11
CA HIS A 27 -7.52 -3.06 -3.88
C HIS A 27 -6.29 -2.85 -2.99
N VAL A 28 -5.19 -3.50 -3.34
CA VAL A 28 -3.90 -3.36 -2.66
C VAL A 28 -2.85 -2.90 -3.68
N ILE A 29 -2.20 -1.79 -3.36
CA ILE A 29 -1.15 -1.18 -4.19
C ILE A 29 0.18 -1.37 -3.48
N ILE A 30 1.15 -1.89 -4.21
CA ILE A 30 2.50 -2.10 -3.72
C ILE A 30 3.42 -1.04 -4.31
N THR A 31 4.09 -0.29 -3.45
CA THR A 31 4.99 0.80 -3.84
C THR A 31 6.36 0.60 -3.20
N ALA A 32 7.38 0.38 -4.02
CA ALA A 32 8.75 0.20 -3.56
C ALA A 32 9.72 1.12 -4.29
N GLY A 33 10.81 1.51 -3.63
CA GLY A 33 11.82 2.31 -4.28
C GLY A 33 12.80 3.02 -3.35
N GLN A 34 13.44 4.03 -3.90
CA GLN A 34 14.44 4.84 -3.24
C GLN A 34 13.96 6.31 -3.06
N SER A 35 14.84 7.30 -3.14
CA SER A 35 14.57 8.71 -2.81
C SER A 35 13.35 9.31 -3.52
N ASN A 36 13.10 9.00 -4.78
CA ASN A 36 11.95 9.51 -5.52
C ASN A 36 10.62 8.94 -5.02
N THR A 37 10.67 7.70 -4.55
CA THR A 37 9.51 7.03 -3.93
C THR A 37 9.34 7.46 -2.47
N ASP A 38 10.44 7.71 -1.77
CA ASP A 38 10.44 8.18 -0.39
C ASP A 38 9.84 9.60 -0.26
N GLY A 39 10.15 10.47 -1.23
CA GLY A 39 9.71 11.87 -1.29
C GLY A 39 10.85 12.84 -1.02
N ARG A 40 11.06 13.75 -1.99
CA ARG A 40 12.10 14.79 -1.92
C ARG A 40 11.62 16.15 -2.41
N THR A 41 10.38 16.23 -2.86
CA THR A 41 9.79 17.47 -3.34
C THR A 41 9.14 18.21 -2.16
N PRO A 42 9.43 19.51 -1.96
CA PRO A 42 8.80 20.31 -0.91
C PRO A 42 7.28 20.34 -1.04
N ASN A 43 6.55 20.37 0.08
CA ASN A 43 5.09 20.43 0.07
C ASN A 43 4.55 21.71 -0.58
N GLU A 44 5.32 22.78 -0.59
CA GLU A 44 5.00 24.02 -1.30
C GLU A 44 4.83 23.84 -2.81
N ASP A 45 5.45 22.83 -3.38
CA ASP A 45 5.35 22.46 -4.80
C ASP A 45 4.21 21.48 -5.11
N LEU A 46 3.41 21.09 -4.12
CA LEU A 46 2.21 20.27 -4.34
C LEU A 46 1.24 20.98 -5.30
N PRO A 47 0.54 20.24 -6.17
CA PRO A 47 -0.52 20.79 -6.98
C PRO A 47 -1.59 21.50 -6.15
N ALA A 48 -2.15 22.58 -6.67
CA ALA A 48 -3.12 23.42 -5.96
C ALA A 48 -4.33 22.64 -5.44
N TYR A 49 -4.82 21.65 -6.19
CA TYR A 49 -5.95 20.81 -5.80
C TYR A 49 -5.62 19.86 -4.63
N ILE A 50 -4.35 19.51 -4.43
CA ILE A 50 -3.92 18.76 -3.24
C ILE A 50 -3.71 19.71 -2.05
N LYS A 51 -3.12 20.89 -2.30
CA LYS A 51 -2.97 21.91 -1.25
C LYS A 51 -4.31 22.31 -0.64
N ALA A 52 -5.37 22.32 -1.44
CA ALA A 52 -6.72 22.65 -0.98
C ALA A 52 -7.28 21.64 0.05
N LEU A 53 -6.67 20.45 0.18
CA LEU A 53 -7.01 19.47 1.22
C LEU A 53 -6.33 19.77 2.57
N ALA A 54 -5.37 20.71 2.60
CA ALA A 54 -4.69 21.08 3.84
C ALA A 54 -5.63 21.90 4.75
N THR A 55 -5.56 21.66 6.05
CA THR A 55 -6.33 22.37 7.06
C THR A 55 -5.65 23.65 7.52
N ASP A 56 -4.35 23.74 7.33
CA ASP A 56 -3.51 24.91 7.59
C ASP A 56 -2.35 24.96 6.58
N THR A 57 -1.46 25.92 6.75
CA THR A 57 -0.43 26.30 5.79
C THR A 57 0.45 25.18 5.28
N LEU A 58 0.48 23.98 5.83
CA LEU A 58 1.24 22.82 5.30
C LEU A 58 0.87 21.52 6.04
N THR A 59 -0.19 21.53 6.83
CA THR A 59 -0.64 20.37 7.58
C THR A 59 -1.89 19.80 6.93
N TYR A 60 -1.76 18.56 6.45
CA TYR A 60 -2.89 17.80 5.94
C TYR A 60 -3.54 17.09 7.12
N ALA A 61 -4.82 17.38 7.36
CA ALA A 61 -5.56 16.71 8.40
C ALA A 61 -5.66 15.21 8.12
N GLU A 62 -5.77 14.46 9.20
CA GLU A 62 -6.22 13.08 9.12
C GLU A 62 -7.57 13.05 8.40
N GLY A 63 -7.66 12.23 7.34
CA GLY A 63 -8.86 12.16 6.50
C GLY A 63 -8.87 13.09 5.28
N ALA A 64 -7.79 13.85 5.02
CA ALA A 64 -7.64 14.61 3.77
C ALA A 64 -7.65 13.67 2.54
N TYR A 65 -7.18 12.44 2.71
CA TYR A 65 -7.37 11.32 1.79
C TYR A 65 -8.38 10.36 2.44
N ARG A 66 -9.56 10.32 1.91
CA ARG A 66 -10.72 9.66 2.53
C ARG A 66 -10.64 8.14 2.50
N TYR A 67 -10.06 7.57 1.46
CA TYR A 67 -10.11 6.15 1.17
C TYR A 67 -8.75 5.46 1.24
N CYS A 68 -7.65 6.18 1.06
CA CYS A 68 -6.30 5.62 1.06
C CYS A 68 -5.83 5.28 2.48
N GLN A 69 -5.51 4.00 2.67
CA GLN A 69 -4.87 3.51 3.89
C GLN A 69 -3.45 3.03 3.55
N ILE A 70 -2.45 3.44 4.31
CA ILE A 70 -1.05 3.14 4.00
C ILE A 70 -0.32 2.48 5.17
N ALA A 71 0.36 1.37 4.90
CA ALA A 71 1.44 0.83 5.71
C ALA A 71 2.77 1.25 5.08
N GLN A 72 3.63 1.89 5.87
CA GLN A 72 4.94 2.36 5.41
C GLN A 72 6.06 1.58 6.10
N ASN A 73 7.30 1.79 5.64
CA ASN A 73 8.49 1.19 6.22
C ASN A 73 8.42 1.03 7.74
N ASP A 74 8.72 -0.15 8.21
CA ASP A 74 8.70 -0.52 9.63
C ASP A 74 7.35 -0.26 10.32
N GLY A 75 6.25 -0.22 9.54
CA GLY A 75 4.89 -0.04 10.03
C GLY A 75 4.33 -1.29 10.72
N LYS A 76 5.05 -2.41 10.64
CA LYS A 76 4.69 -3.69 11.24
C LYS A 76 3.30 -4.18 10.84
N GLY A 77 2.94 -3.95 9.58
CA GLY A 77 1.67 -4.37 9.00
C GLY A 77 0.46 -3.54 9.43
N GLU A 78 0.68 -2.37 10.04
CA GLU A 78 -0.40 -1.47 10.46
C GLU A 78 -0.69 -0.43 9.39
N PHE A 79 -1.97 -0.29 9.04
CA PHE A 79 -2.44 0.71 8.09
C PHE A 79 -2.95 1.94 8.84
N ILE A 80 -2.55 3.11 8.34
CA ILE A 80 -3.01 4.41 8.81
C ILE A 80 -3.57 5.21 7.63
N PRO A 81 -4.44 6.20 7.83
CA PRO A 81 -4.87 7.11 6.79
C PRO A 81 -3.67 7.76 6.10
N PHE A 82 -3.70 7.84 4.77
CA PHE A 82 -2.65 8.50 4.01
C PHE A 82 -2.79 10.01 4.08
N TRP A 83 -1.67 10.70 4.12
CA TRP A 83 -1.54 12.13 3.83
C TRP A 83 -0.20 12.42 3.16
N PRO A 84 -0.08 13.44 2.31
CA PRO A 84 1.13 13.76 1.55
C PRO A 84 2.21 14.36 2.46
N ARG A 85 2.67 13.60 3.41
CA ARG A 85 3.71 13.98 4.36
C ARG A 85 4.77 12.90 4.38
N ALA A 86 5.94 13.20 3.85
CA ALA A 86 7.06 12.31 4.02
C ALA A 86 7.49 12.31 5.49
N LYS A 87 7.05 11.34 6.24
CA LYS A 87 7.61 11.07 7.56
C LYS A 87 8.99 10.51 7.39
N ARG A 88 10.05 11.35 7.35
CA ARG A 88 11.37 10.82 7.60
C ARG A 88 12.31 11.85 8.18
N SER A 89 12.93 11.47 9.30
CA SER A 89 14.20 11.97 9.83
C SER A 89 14.48 13.44 9.51
N GLY A 90 13.68 14.36 10.06
CA GLY A 90 13.92 15.79 10.00
C GLY A 90 13.50 16.51 8.72
N LYS A 91 12.86 15.82 7.76
CA LYS A 91 12.34 16.42 6.53
C LYS A 91 10.81 16.28 6.48
N ASN A 92 10.14 17.03 7.32
CA ASN A 92 8.70 16.85 7.57
C ASN A 92 7.77 17.41 6.50
N ASN A 93 8.27 18.09 5.47
CA ASN A 93 7.46 18.82 4.52
C ASN A 93 7.80 18.46 3.07
N MET A 94 7.97 17.17 2.79
CA MET A 94 8.27 16.68 1.45
C MET A 94 7.27 15.62 1.03
N TRP A 95 7.02 15.52 -0.26
CA TRP A 95 6.15 14.56 -0.88
C TRP A 95 6.85 13.77 -1.99
N ALA A 96 6.23 12.68 -2.40
CA ALA A 96 6.58 11.87 -3.54
C ALA A 96 5.41 11.86 -4.56
N PHE A 97 5.60 11.19 -5.67
CA PHE A 97 4.55 11.00 -6.67
C PHE A 97 3.26 10.38 -6.09
N ASP A 98 3.35 9.68 -4.98
CA ASP A 98 2.25 9.03 -4.27
C ASP A 98 1.13 10.01 -3.89
N ALA A 99 1.46 11.23 -3.48
CA ALA A 99 0.46 12.24 -3.16
C ALA A 99 -0.48 12.50 -4.34
N VAL A 100 0.03 12.61 -5.54
CA VAL A 100 -0.77 12.81 -6.76
C VAL A 100 -1.47 11.52 -7.18
N THR A 101 -0.74 10.42 -7.18
CA THR A 101 -1.28 9.12 -7.61
C THR A 101 -2.44 8.67 -6.74
N TYR A 102 -2.30 8.74 -5.41
CA TYR A 102 -3.36 8.29 -4.51
C TYR A 102 -4.55 9.26 -4.49
N TYR A 103 -4.32 10.54 -4.72
CA TYR A 103 -5.42 11.48 -4.92
C TYR A 103 -6.31 11.06 -6.11
N TRP A 104 -5.71 10.76 -7.25
CA TRP A 104 -6.48 10.36 -8.44
C TRP A 104 -7.11 8.97 -8.28
N LEU A 105 -6.46 8.05 -7.57
CA LEU A 105 -7.05 6.76 -7.24
C LEU A 105 -8.29 6.92 -6.34
N GLU A 106 -8.27 7.84 -5.37
CA GLU A 106 -9.45 8.15 -4.56
C GLU A 106 -10.63 8.65 -5.41
N GLN A 107 -10.33 9.53 -6.37
CA GLN A 107 -11.36 10.04 -7.28
C GLN A 107 -11.92 8.95 -8.20
N LEU A 108 -11.09 8.00 -8.60
CA LEU A 108 -11.46 6.92 -9.51
C LEU A 108 -12.20 5.79 -8.80
N LEU A 109 -11.67 5.31 -7.68
CA LEU A 109 -12.18 4.13 -7.00
C LEU A 109 -13.39 4.45 -6.11
N GLN A 110 -13.38 5.59 -5.41
CA GLN A 110 -14.39 6.03 -4.44
C GLN A 110 -14.69 4.98 -3.34
N GLU A 111 -13.73 4.12 -3.07
CA GLU A 111 -13.79 3.07 -2.05
C GLU A 111 -12.42 2.89 -1.39
N LYS A 112 -12.39 2.22 -0.23
CA LYS A 112 -11.14 1.98 0.49
C LYS A 112 -10.17 1.16 -0.35
N PHE A 113 -8.94 1.64 -0.42
CA PHE A 113 -7.80 0.89 -0.95
C PHE A 113 -6.60 0.99 0.00
N TYR A 114 -5.72 0.02 -0.11
CA TYR A 114 -4.61 -0.17 0.80
C TYR A 114 -3.30 -0.04 0.03
N VAL A 115 -2.32 0.60 0.64
CA VAL A 115 -1.00 0.77 0.06
C VAL A 115 0.04 0.20 1.01
N VAL A 116 0.88 -0.69 0.51
CA VAL A 116 2.08 -1.11 1.22
C VAL A 116 3.28 -0.43 0.57
N LYS A 117 3.90 0.50 1.28
CA LYS A 117 5.00 1.31 0.77
C LYS A 117 6.29 1.05 1.52
N TRP A 118 7.35 0.70 0.75
CA TRP A 118 8.71 0.63 1.28
C TRP A 118 9.67 1.45 0.43
N ALA A 119 10.21 2.51 0.98
CA ALA A 119 11.10 3.41 0.27
C ALA A 119 12.26 3.89 1.16
N VAL A 120 13.49 3.75 0.67
CA VAL A 120 14.69 4.17 1.39
C VAL A 120 15.63 4.92 0.45
N GLY A 121 15.83 6.21 0.69
CA GLY A 121 16.74 7.03 -0.12
C GLY A 121 18.20 6.59 0.01
N GLY A 122 18.97 6.73 -1.07
CA GLY A 122 20.40 6.39 -1.10
C GLY A 122 20.67 4.87 -1.14
N THR A 123 19.77 4.11 -1.79
CA THR A 123 19.87 2.65 -1.94
C THR A 123 20.06 2.25 -3.39
N SER A 124 20.51 1.02 -3.66
CA SER A 124 20.79 0.51 -4.99
C SER A 124 20.10 -0.84 -5.23
N ILE A 125 19.88 -1.17 -6.51
CA ILE A 125 19.47 -2.52 -6.94
C ILE A 125 20.68 -3.46 -6.89
N ALA A 126 21.85 -3.00 -7.37
CA ALA A 126 23.05 -3.82 -7.41
C ALA A 126 23.73 -3.89 -6.04
N PRO A 127 23.98 -5.08 -5.49
CA PRO A 127 24.56 -5.23 -4.16
C PRO A 127 26.07 -4.90 -4.10
N ASP A 128 26.73 -4.86 -5.24
CA ASP A 128 28.14 -4.46 -5.41
C ASP A 128 28.33 -2.96 -5.64
N TYR A 129 27.24 -2.22 -5.83
CA TYR A 129 27.29 -0.79 -5.99
C TYR A 129 27.44 -0.09 -4.62
N ASN A 130 28.32 0.88 -4.55
CA ASN A 130 28.56 1.67 -3.33
C ASN A 130 27.38 2.60 -3.02
N ALA A 131 26.29 2.04 -2.53
CA ALA A 131 25.13 2.77 -2.09
C ALA A 131 25.39 3.46 -0.75
N SER A 132 25.04 4.73 -0.62
CA SER A 132 25.31 5.55 0.57
C SER A 132 24.71 4.99 1.87
N LYS A 133 23.72 4.11 1.77
CA LYS A 133 23.07 3.44 2.91
C LYS A 133 23.53 1.99 3.11
N GLY A 134 24.35 1.43 2.22
CA GLY A 134 24.74 0.02 2.29
C GLY A 134 23.55 -0.94 2.28
N ARG A 135 22.43 -0.55 1.67
CA ARG A 135 21.18 -1.32 1.59
C ARG A 135 20.73 -1.47 0.15
N PHE A 136 20.20 -2.65 -0.17
CA PHE A 136 20.03 -3.08 -1.55
C PHE A 136 18.65 -3.69 -1.82
N TRP A 137 18.19 -3.53 -3.07
CA TRP A 137 16.95 -4.08 -3.60
C TRP A 137 17.19 -5.32 -4.49
N SER A 138 18.38 -5.92 -4.41
CA SER A 138 18.73 -7.04 -5.27
C SER A 138 17.78 -8.21 -5.11
N ALA A 139 17.38 -8.77 -6.25
CA ALA A 139 16.62 -10.02 -6.36
C ALA A 139 17.46 -11.17 -6.92
N ALA A 140 18.79 -10.98 -7.07
CA ALA A 140 19.69 -12.01 -7.55
C ALA A 140 19.69 -13.22 -6.59
N PRO A 141 19.42 -14.44 -7.08
CA PRO A 141 19.24 -15.60 -6.22
C PRO A 141 20.44 -15.89 -5.31
N GLU A 142 21.67 -15.79 -5.85
CA GLU A 142 22.91 -16.02 -5.15
C GLU A 142 23.16 -15.01 -4.02
N TRP A 143 22.68 -13.77 -4.20
CA TRP A 143 22.75 -12.76 -3.16
C TRP A 143 21.64 -12.94 -2.12
N LEU A 144 20.42 -13.24 -2.55
CA LEU A 144 19.28 -13.47 -1.65
C LEU A 144 19.50 -14.68 -0.74
N ALA A 145 20.20 -15.72 -1.21
CA ALA A 145 20.49 -16.92 -0.42
C ALA A 145 21.25 -16.63 0.87
N GLN A 146 21.99 -15.52 0.95
CA GLN A 146 22.79 -15.12 2.10
C GLN A 146 22.33 -13.77 2.72
N ALA A 147 21.39 -13.10 2.07
CA ALA A 147 20.90 -11.79 2.53
C ALA A 147 19.95 -11.96 3.73
N LYS A 148 19.87 -10.92 4.55
CA LYS A 148 18.91 -10.83 5.64
C LYS A 148 18.13 -9.51 5.55
N PRO A 149 16.88 -9.49 6.03
CA PRO A 149 16.15 -8.24 6.15
C PRO A 149 16.82 -7.28 7.14
N THR A 150 16.47 -6.00 7.02
CA THR A 150 17.08 -4.96 7.89
C THR A 150 16.65 -5.08 9.35
N SER A 151 15.49 -5.67 9.63
CA SER A 151 15.03 -6.03 10.98
C SER A 151 15.98 -6.96 11.70
N ASP A 152 16.65 -7.84 10.95
CA ASP A 152 17.56 -8.87 11.46
C ASP A 152 19.04 -8.46 11.34
N GLY A 153 19.28 -7.14 11.25
CA GLY A 153 20.63 -6.60 11.10
C GLY A 153 21.25 -6.77 9.71
N GLY A 154 20.44 -7.19 8.71
CA GLY A 154 20.88 -7.34 7.33
C GLY A 154 20.77 -6.04 6.52
N ASN A 155 20.89 -6.18 5.21
CA ASN A 155 20.90 -5.09 4.25
C ASN A 155 19.95 -5.27 3.07
N SER A 156 19.12 -6.30 3.08
CA SER A 156 18.11 -6.55 2.03
C SER A 156 16.83 -5.76 2.28
N LEU A 157 16.57 -4.78 1.44
CA LEU A 157 15.31 -4.04 1.44
C LEU A 157 14.18 -4.87 0.82
N LEU A 158 14.50 -5.75 -0.13
CA LEU A 158 13.51 -6.64 -0.72
C LEU A 158 12.94 -7.60 0.33
N LEU A 159 13.80 -8.25 1.13
CA LEU A 159 13.33 -9.14 2.20
C LEU A 159 12.57 -8.37 3.29
N SER A 160 13.02 -7.17 3.66
CA SER A 160 12.28 -6.32 4.59
C SER A 160 10.90 -5.94 4.07
N PHE A 161 10.80 -5.66 2.79
CA PHE A 161 9.54 -5.32 2.15
C PHE A 161 8.57 -6.52 2.07
N ILE A 162 9.09 -7.70 1.75
CA ILE A 162 8.30 -8.94 1.77
C ILE A 162 7.75 -9.19 3.18
N GLN A 163 8.58 -9.06 4.22
CA GLN A 163 8.12 -9.18 5.61
C GLN A 163 7.00 -8.18 5.94
N GLU A 164 7.11 -6.93 5.50
CA GLU A 164 6.05 -5.94 5.73
C GLU A 164 4.75 -6.32 5.02
N ILE A 165 4.84 -6.82 3.78
CA ILE A 165 3.67 -7.31 3.03
C ILE A 165 3.00 -8.46 3.79
N ASP A 166 3.78 -9.45 4.24
CA ASP A 166 3.27 -10.59 4.99
C ASP A 166 2.56 -10.14 6.28
N MET A 167 3.18 -9.22 7.03
CA MET A 167 2.55 -8.63 8.21
C MET A 167 1.26 -7.88 7.89
N CYS A 168 1.19 -7.17 6.77
CA CYS A 168 -0.03 -6.49 6.31
C CYS A 168 -1.14 -7.50 5.98
N ILE A 169 -0.78 -8.61 5.33
CA ILE A 169 -1.72 -9.69 5.02
C ILE A 169 -2.26 -10.31 6.31
N ASP A 170 -1.38 -10.70 7.21
CA ASP A 170 -1.75 -11.42 8.44
C ASP A 170 -2.60 -10.57 9.40
N LYS A 171 -2.24 -9.32 9.60
CA LYS A 171 -2.90 -8.45 10.58
C LYS A 171 -4.19 -7.82 10.09
N THR A 172 -4.23 -7.44 8.81
CA THR A 172 -5.32 -6.60 8.30
C THR A 172 -6.00 -7.19 7.08
N LEU A 173 -5.26 -7.44 5.98
CA LEU A 173 -5.86 -7.72 4.68
C LEU A 173 -6.61 -9.05 4.65
N SER A 174 -6.14 -10.07 5.34
CA SER A 174 -6.82 -11.38 5.44
C SER A 174 -8.21 -11.28 6.08
N ARG A 175 -8.40 -10.30 6.96
CA ARG A 175 -9.67 -10.08 7.68
C ARG A 175 -10.70 -9.30 6.86
N LEU A 176 -10.27 -8.65 5.77
CA LEU A 176 -11.17 -7.88 4.92
C LEU A 176 -11.94 -8.75 3.92
N LYS A 177 -11.63 -10.05 3.87
CA LYS A 177 -12.30 -11.04 3.00
C LYS A 177 -13.50 -11.73 3.64
N ALA A 178 -13.81 -11.38 4.87
CA ALA A 178 -14.91 -12.00 5.60
C ALA A 178 -16.26 -11.35 5.32
#